data_7c369b7978b00294edff650c1b33b335
#
_entry.id   7c369b7978b00294edff650c1b33b335
#
_cell.length_a   1.000
_cell.length_b   1.000
_cell.length_c   1.000
_cell.angle_alpha   90.00
_cell.angle_beta   90.00
_cell.angle_gamma   90.00
#
_symmetry.space_group_name_H-M   'P 1'
#
loop_
_entity.id
_entity.type
_entity.pdbx_description
1 polymer ?
#
loop_
_entity_poly.entity_id
_entity_poly.type
_entity_poly.pdbx_seq_one_letter_code
_entity_poly.pdbx_strand_id
1 'polypeptide(L)'
;GFGKFGTYADMTLAEANSMVDLNCRALVDVTQVALAHMRGGGRIVQVASSASFQPLPGLNVYAASKAFVRSYTRALRFELRGRGIHVTAVCPLWVKTEFIDVARRTANGQTVRHPFPMLGARRVVRWSMLVNAANYPVATCCVTGLLMRIAGKVIPAPLIMWVWEGVRRI
;
A
#
# COMPACT_ATOMS: atom_id res chain seq x y z
N GLY A 1 -7.59 -2.11 5.43
CA GLY A 1 -6.41 -1.57 6.08
C GLY A 1 -6.52 -0.07 6.31
N PHE A 2 -5.84 0.45 7.31
CA PHE A 2 -5.81 1.87 7.62
C PHE A 2 -4.38 2.37 7.82
N GLY A 3 -4.19 3.69 7.90
CA GLY A 3 -2.94 4.36 8.20
C GLY A 3 -3.16 5.46 9.23
N LYS A 4 -2.13 5.80 9.94
CA LYS A 4 -2.08 6.95 10.86
C LYS A 4 -0.94 7.88 10.43
N PHE A 5 -1.19 9.18 10.46
CA PHE A 5 -0.19 10.19 10.21
C PHE A 5 0.44 10.64 11.52
N GLY A 6 1.75 10.69 11.55
CA GLY A 6 2.51 11.12 12.72
C GLY A 6 3.89 10.45 12.78
N THR A 7 4.75 10.99 13.62
CA THR A 7 6.05 10.40 13.93
C THR A 7 5.87 9.22 14.92
N TYR A 8 6.96 8.57 15.30
CA TYR A 8 6.92 7.52 16.32
C TYR A 8 6.38 8.01 17.67
N ALA A 9 6.60 9.29 17.98
CA ALA A 9 6.15 9.89 19.24
C ALA A 9 4.64 10.24 19.26
N ASP A 10 4.03 10.34 18.07
CA ASP A 10 2.62 10.71 17.91
C ASP A 10 1.69 9.48 17.90
N MET A 11 2.27 8.30 17.87
CA MET A 11 1.54 7.03 17.73
C MET A 11 1.71 6.19 19.00
N THR A 12 0.61 5.73 19.56
CA THR A 12 0.65 4.78 20.68
C THR A 12 1.03 3.38 20.20
N LEU A 13 1.58 2.57 21.12
CA LEU A 13 1.90 1.16 20.83
C LEU A 13 0.67 0.39 20.34
N ALA A 14 -0.49 0.64 20.94
CA ALA A 14 -1.75 -0.01 20.56
C ALA A 14 -2.17 0.35 19.12
N GLU A 15 -2.02 1.60 18.71
CA GLU A 15 -2.31 2.04 17.34
C GLU A 15 -1.34 1.42 16.33
N ALA A 16 -0.06 1.38 16.65
CA ALA A 16 0.95 0.74 15.80
C ALA A 16 0.67 -0.75 15.61
N ASN A 17 0.41 -1.48 16.70
CA ASN A 17 0.08 -2.90 16.66
C ASN A 17 -1.21 -3.16 15.89
N SER A 18 -2.28 -2.41 16.15
CA SER A 18 -3.55 -2.53 15.42
C SER A 18 -3.39 -2.33 13.91
N MET A 19 -2.50 -1.42 13.50
CA MET A 19 -2.19 -1.20 12.08
C MET A 19 -1.47 -2.42 11.47
N VAL A 20 -0.51 -3.01 12.17
CA VAL A 20 0.19 -4.23 11.74
C VAL A 20 -0.77 -5.41 11.69
N ASP A 21 -1.59 -5.57 12.73
CA ASP A 21 -2.57 -6.65 12.81
C ASP A 21 -3.54 -6.63 11.63
N LEU A 22 -4.13 -5.48 11.33
CA LEU A 22 -5.10 -5.38 10.24
C LEU A 22 -4.43 -5.40 8.88
N ASN A 23 -3.36 -4.64 8.68
CA ASN A 23 -2.74 -4.49 7.36
C ASN A 23 -1.90 -5.72 6.94
N CYS A 24 -1.32 -6.45 7.90
CA CYS A 24 -0.41 -7.55 7.62
C CYS A 24 -0.99 -8.90 8.06
N ARG A 25 -1.23 -9.11 9.37
CA ARG A 25 -1.67 -10.40 9.91
C ARG A 25 -3.01 -10.82 9.32
N ALA A 26 -4.04 -10.01 9.46
CA ALA A 26 -5.36 -10.34 8.93
C ALA A 26 -5.36 -10.56 7.40
N LEU A 27 -4.49 -9.84 6.65
CA LEU A 27 -4.36 -10.06 5.22
C LEU A 27 -3.78 -11.44 4.92
N VAL A 28 -2.77 -11.89 5.66
CA VAL A 28 -2.20 -13.24 5.52
C VAL A 28 -3.24 -14.29 5.88
N ASP A 29 -3.91 -14.14 7.02
CA ASP A 29 -4.91 -15.09 7.51
C ASP A 29 -6.05 -15.29 6.49
N VAL A 30 -6.65 -14.19 6.03
CA VAL A 30 -7.71 -14.24 5.02
C VAL A 30 -7.22 -14.83 3.70
N THR A 31 -5.98 -14.52 3.30
CA THR A 31 -5.40 -15.07 2.08
C THR A 31 -5.21 -16.58 2.18
N GLN A 32 -4.68 -17.09 3.29
CA GLN A 32 -4.50 -18.53 3.51
C GLN A 32 -5.81 -19.29 3.52
N VAL A 33 -6.82 -18.77 4.23
CA VAL A 33 -8.16 -19.36 4.25
C VAL A 33 -8.78 -19.37 2.84
N ALA A 34 -8.69 -18.25 2.12
CA ALA A 34 -9.22 -18.16 0.76
C ALA A 34 -8.54 -19.15 -0.20
N LEU A 35 -7.20 -19.30 -0.11
CA LEU A 35 -6.44 -20.20 -0.96
C LEU A 35 -6.83 -21.68 -0.82
N ALA A 36 -7.29 -22.11 0.35
CA ALA A 36 -7.81 -23.46 0.56
C ALA A 36 -9.07 -23.75 -0.28
N HIS A 37 -9.84 -22.70 -0.61
CA HIS A 37 -11.07 -22.82 -1.38
C HIS A 37 -10.92 -22.38 -2.85
N MET A 38 -9.77 -21.83 -3.25
CA MET A 38 -9.54 -21.37 -4.61
C MET A 38 -9.12 -22.51 -5.53
N ARG A 39 -9.77 -22.59 -6.69
CA ARG A 39 -9.39 -23.47 -7.80
C ARG A 39 -8.43 -22.76 -8.76
N GLY A 40 -7.85 -23.49 -9.73
CA GLY A 40 -7.04 -22.92 -10.80
C GLY A 40 -7.79 -21.83 -11.60
N GLY A 41 -7.04 -20.85 -12.09
CA GLY A 41 -7.61 -19.69 -12.80
C GLY A 41 -8.17 -18.60 -11.89
N GLY A 42 -8.09 -18.75 -10.56
CA GLY A 42 -8.52 -17.76 -9.58
C GLY A 42 -7.70 -16.46 -9.66
N ARG A 43 -8.24 -15.40 -9.07
CA ARG A 43 -7.60 -14.07 -9.08
C ARG A 43 -7.58 -13.47 -7.69
N ILE A 44 -6.41 -12.96 -7.28
CA ILE A 44 -6.20 -12.27 -6.01
C ILE A 44 -5.71 -10.85 -6.29
N VAL A 45 -6.35 -9.87 -5.67
CA VAL A 45 -5.96 -8.48 -5.72
C VAL A 45 -5.73 -8.02 -4.29
N GLN A 46 -4.49 -7.67 -3.95
CA GLN A 46 -4.14 -7.18 -2.61
C GLN A 46 -3.82 -5.70 -2.65
N VAL A 47 -4.45 -4.94 -1.74
CA VAL A 47 -4.34 -3.47 -1.72
C VAL A 47 -3.15 -3.06 -0.86
N ALA A 48 -2.03 -2.79 -1.53
CA ALA A 48 -0.85 -2.15 -0.95
C ALA A 48 -1.02 -0.61 -0.96
N SER A 49 0.00 0.13 -1.37
CA SER A 49 0.02 1.59 -1.55
C SER A 49 1.27 1.99 -2.32
N SER A 50 1.30 3.18 -2.91
CA SER A 50 2.54 3.81 -3.39
C SER A 50 3.54 4.04 -2.25
N ALA A 51 3.08 4.21 -1.02
CA ALA A 51 3.91 4.23 0.19
C ALA A 51 4.74 2.96 0.39
N SER A 52 4.40 1.86 -0.28
CA SER A 52 5.14 0.59 -0.23
C SER A 52 6.47 0.60 -0.99
N PHE A 53 6.76 1.63 -1.77
CA PHE A 53 7.96 1.69 -2.59
C PHE A 53 9.17 2.27 -1.86
N GLN A 54 8.96 3.02 -0.78
CA GLN A 54 10.01 3.69 -0.02
C GLN A 54 9.63 3.87 1.45
N PRO A 55 10.60 4.02 2.36
CA PRO A 55 10.32 4.44 3.72
C PRO A 55 9.83 5.89 3.74
N LEU A 56 8.81 6.17 4.57
CA LEU A 56 8.20 7.49 4.67
C LEU A 56 8.17 7.96 6.13
N PRO A 57 9.02 8.91 6.55
CA PRO A 57 8.89 9.58 7.84
C PRO A 57 7.48 10.16 8.04
N GLY A 58 6.93 10.05 9.23
CA GLY A 58 5.55 10.44 9.52
C GLY A 58 4.47 9.48 9.01
N LEU A 59 4.87 8.38 8.36
CA LEU A 59 4.03 7.25 7.92
C LEU A 59 4.75 5.91 8.09
N ASN A 60 5.67 5.82 9.05
CA ASN A 60 6.61 4.72 9.20
C ASN A 60 5.94 3.33 9.24
N VAL A 61 5.06 3.08 10.21
CA VAL A 61 4.36 1.79 10.36
C VAL A 61 3.46 1.51 9.16
N TYR A 62 2.74 2.53 8.65
CA TYR A 62 1.90 2.37 7.48
C TYR A 62 2.71 1.97 6.24
N ALA A 63 3.77 2.72 5.92
CA ALA A 63 4.62 2.43 4.77
C ALA A 63 5.25 1.03 4.87
N ALA A 64 5.75 0.66 6.06
CA ALA A 64 6.29 -0.66 6.33
C ALA A 64 5.24 -1.76 6.15
N SER A 65 4.02 -1.59 6.68
CA SER A 65 2.93 -2.55 6.50
C SER A 65 2.55 -2.73 5.03
N LYS A 66 2.54 -1.64 4.25
CA LYS A 66 2.24 -1.71 2.81
C LYS A 66 3.40 -2.27 1.98
N ALA A 67 4.65 -2.11 2.43
CA ALA A 67 5.80 -2.79 1.85
C ALA A 67 5.75 -4.31 2.09
N PHE A 68 5.34 -4.73 3.30
CA PHE A 68 5.04 -6.13 3.60
C PHE A 68 3.98 -6.68 2.63
N VAL A 69 2.83 -6.03 2.51
CA VAL A 69 1.74 -6.47 1.61
C VAL A 69 2.25 -6.63 0.18
N ARG A 70 3.00 -5.65 -0.34
CA ARG A 70 3.54 -5.71 -1.70
C ARG A 70 4.54 -6.85 -1.88
N SER A 71 5.42 -7.06 -0.91
CA SER A 71 6.44 -8.12 -0.95
C SER A 71 5.78 -9.50 -0.88
N TYR A 72 4.89 -9.71 0.10
CA TYR A 72 4.10 -10.93 0.27
C TYR A 72 3.31 -11.28 -1.01
N THR A 73 2.58 -10.31 -1.56
CA THR A 73 1.79 -10.49 -2.80
C THR A 73 2.65 -10.98 -3.96
N ARG A 74 3.86 -10.41 -4.11
CA ARG A 74 4.77 -10.78 -5.20
C ARG A 74 5.37 -12.17 -5.04
N ALA A 75 5.71 -12.58 -3.83
CA ALA A 75 6.16 -13.93 -3.52
C ALA A 75 5.04 -14.94 -3.78
N LEU A 76 3.86 -14.68 -3.19
CA LEU A 76 2.68 -15.52 -3.36
C LEU A 76 2.29 -15.72 -4.84
N ARG A 77 2.42 -14.67 -5.67
CA ARG A 77 2.20 -14.78 -7.10
C ARG A 77 3.13 -15.81 -7.75
N PHE A 78 4.39 -15.85 -7.36
CA PHE A 78 5.36 -16.79 -7.91
C PHE A 78 5.04 -18.23 -7.48
N GLU A 79 4.68 -18.41 -6.22
CA GLU A 79 4.31 -19.71 -5.65
C GLU A 79 3.04 -20.31 -6.29
N LEU A 80 2.07 -19.44 -6.59
CA LEU A 80 0.76 -19.85 -7.14
C LEU A 80 0.71 -19.97 -8.67
N ARG A 81 1.82 -19.70 -9.37
CA ARG A 81 1.87 -19.78 -10.83
C ARG A 81 1.47 -21.16 -11.37
N GLY A 82 1.92 -22.24 -10.70
CA GLY A 82 1.59 -23.61 -11.07
C GLY A 82 0.11 -23.97 -10.90
N ARG A 83 -0.63 -23.20 -10.07
CA ARG A 83 -2.08 -23.33 -9.92
C ARG A 83 -2.85 -22.41 -10.88
N GLY A 84 -2.20 -21.64 -11.73
CA GLY A 84 -2.84 -20.69 -12.62
C GLY A 84 -3.55 -19.53 -11.91
N ILE A 85 -3.20 -19.24 -10.64
CA ILE A 85 -3.83 -18.17 -9.87
C ILE A 85 -3.06 -16.86 -10.10
N HIS A 86 -3.77 -15.84 -10.56
CA HIS A 86 -3.19 -14.51 -10.79
C HIS A 86 -3.24 -13.67 -9.52
N VAL A 87 -2.08 -13.17 -9.10
CA VAL A 87 -1.98 -12.34 -7.88
C VAL A 87 -1.35 -11.00 -8.23
N THR A 88 -2.01 -9.90 -7.85
CA THR A 88 -1.58 -8.53 -8.16
C THR A 88 -1.58 -7.66 -6.90
N ALA A 89 -0.45 -6.97 -6.65
CA ALA A 89 -0.38 -5.90 -5.66
C ALA A 89 -0.85 -4.59 -6.28
N VAL A 90 -1.89 -4.00 -5.73
CA VAL A 90 -2.39 -2.69 -6.14
C VAL A 90 -1.73 -1.61 -5.28
N CYS A 91 -1.03 -0.69 -5.92
CA CYS A 91 -0.28 0.37 -5.27
C CYS A 91 -0.84 1.74 -5.68
N PRO A 92 -2.02 2.13 -5.17
CA PRO A 92 -2.60 3.42 -5.46
C PRO A 92 -1.82 4.54 -4.77
N LEU A 93 -1.89 5.74 -5.32
CA LEU A 93 -1.48 6.96 -4.68
C LEU A 93 -2.64 7.42 -3.74
N TRP A 94 -2.91 8.70 -3.68
CA TRP A 94 -4.03 9.23 -2.90
C TRP A 94 -5.37 8.91 -3.56
N VAL A 95 -6.25 8.24 -2.83
CA VAL A 95 -7.59 7.87 -3.31
C VAL A 95 -8.64 8.60 -2.48
N LYS A 96 -9.63 9.16 -3.16
CA LYS A 96 -10.75 9.86 -2.53
C LYS A 96 -11.68 8.85 -1.85
N THR A 97 -11.41 8.60 -0.56
CA THR A 97 -12.12 7.68 0.32
C THR A 97 -12.05 8.21 1.76
N GLU A 98 -12.75 7.60 2.69
CA GLU A 98 -12.69 7.88 4.13
C GLU A 98 -11.31 7.62 4.77
N PHE A 99 -10.39 6.99 4.03
CA PHE A 99 -9.04 6.67 4.53
C PHE A 99 -8.32 7.88 5.11
N ILE A 100 -8.44 9.04 4.45
CA ILE A 100 -7.76 10.27 4.87
C ILE A 100 -8.36 10.79 6.17
N ASP A 101 -9.67 10.72 6.32
CA ASP A 101 -10.38 11.18 7.52
C ASP A 101 -10.02 10.30 8.72
N VAL A 102 -9.90 8.99 8.52
CA VAL A 102 -9.43 8.04 9.53
C VAL A 102 -7.96 8.29 9.89
N ALA A 103 -7.11 8.52 8.89
CA ALA A 103 -5.68 8.74 9.08
C ALA A 103 -5.34 10.05 9.81
N ARG A 104 -6.21 11.06 9.70
CA ARG A 104 -6.09 12.35 10.40
C ARG A 104 -6.52 12.30 11.88
N ARG A 105 -7.28 11.29 12.28
CA ARG A 105 -7.73 11.11 13.67
C ARG A 105 -6.61 10.52 14.53
N THR A 106 -5.50 11.24 14.64
CA THR A 106 -4.42 10.93 15.57
C THR A 106 -4.47 11.87 16.77
N ALA A 107 -3.88 11.48 17.88
CA ALA A 107 -3.86 12.28 19.12
C ALA A 107 -3.31 13.70 18.90
N ASN A 108 -2.43 13.90 17.92
CA ASN A 108 -1.77 15.19 17.65
C ASN A 108 -2.30 15.91 16.41
N GLY A 109 -3.34 15.42 15.74
CA GLY A 109 -4.05 16.13 14.67
C GLY A 109 -3.18 16.64 13.51
N GLN A 110 -1.99 16.06 13.31
CA GLN A 110 -1.08 16.51 12.25
C GLN A 110 -1.70 16.26 10.88
N THR A 111 -1.99 17.34 10.20
CA THR A 111 -2.46 17.30 8.82
C THR A 111 -1.31 17.00 7.89
N VAL A 112 -1.26 15.78 7.38
CA VAL A 112 -0.41 15.54 6.20
C VAL A 112 -1.09 16.18 5.00
N ARG A 113 -0.46 17.18 4.43
CA ARG A 113 -0.89 17.74 3.15
C ARG A 113 -0.56 16.72 2.06
N HIS A 114 -1.51 16.45 1.20
CA HIS A 114 -1.29 15.60 0.03
C HIS A 114 -1.02 16.50 -1.18
N PRO A 115 0.23 16.56 -1.67
CA PRO A 115 0.59 17.47 -2.77
C PRO A 115 0.05 17.01 -4.13
N PHE A 116 -0.56 15.84 -4.20
CA PHE A 116 -1.02 15.24 -5.44
C PHE A 116 -2.54 15.16 -5.53
N PRO A 117 -3.14 15.31 -6.72
CA PRO A 117 -4.57 15.16 -6.89
C PRO A 117 -5.03 13.74 -6.52
N MET A 118 -6.15 13.65 -5.80
CA MET A 118 -6.74 12.38 -5.41
C MET A 118 -7.40 11.68 -6.59
N LEU A 119 -7.17 10.38 -6.70
CA LEU A 119 -7.80 9.51 -7.68
C LEU A 119 -9.19 9.07 -7.22
N GLY A 120 -10.15 9.00 -8.12
CA GLY A 120 -11.45 8.41 -7.82
C GLY A 120 -11.33 6.89 -7.60
N ALA A 121 -12.00 6.37 -6.58
CA ALA A 121 -11.96 4.96 -6.22
C ALA A 121 -12.36 4.04 -7.40
N ARG A 122 -13.41 4.38 -8.16
CA ARG A 122 -13.84 3.62 -9.35
C ARG A 122 -12.72 3.46 -10.40
N ARG A 123 -11.94 4.52 -10.64
CA ARG A 123 -10.82 4.50 -11.58
C ARG A 123 -9.73 3.54 -11.10
N VAL A 124 -9.40 3.59 -9.82
CA VAL A 124 -8.41 2.70 -9.19
C VAL A 124 -8.85 1.24 -9.32
N VAL A 125 -10.09 0.93 -8.99
CA VAL A 125 -10.64 -0.44 -9.09
C VAL A 125 -10.61 -0.94 -10.53
N ARG A 126 -11.16 -0.18 -11.49
CA ARG A 126 -11.18 -0.59 -12.91
C ARG A 126 -9.76 -0.89 -13.43
N TRP A 127 -8.83 0.01 -13.17
CA TRP A 127 -7.44 -0.18 -13.58
C TRP A 127 -6.81 -1.42 -12.93
N SER A 128 -7.03 -1.61 -11.63
CA SER A 128 -6.49 -2.75 -10.90
C SER A 128 -7.01 -4.08 -11.43
N MET A 129 -8.29 -4.14 -11.78
CA MET A 129 -8.90 -5.34 -12.37
C MET A 129 -8.35 -5.63 -13.77
N LEU A 130 -8.14 -4.61 -14.61
CA LEU A 130 -7.50 -4.78 -15.92
C LEU A 130 -6.06 -5.28 -15.80
N VAL A 131 -5.29 -4.70 -14.89
CA VAL A 131 -3.88 -5.11 -14.65
C VAL A 131 -3.81 -6.54 -14.13
N ASN A 132 -4.74 -6.93 -13.22
CA ASN A 132 -4.83 -8.30 -12.72
C ASN A 132 -5.31 -9.26 -13.83
N ALA A 133 -6.28 -8.85 -14.66
CA ALA A 133 -6.73 -9.63 -15.82
C ALA A 133 -5.59 -9.91 -16.80
N ALA A 134 -4.75 -8.91 -17.06
CA ALA A 134 -3.55 -9.02 -17.88
C ALA A 134 -2.38 -9.73 -17.17
N ASN A 135 -2.62 -10.26 -15.98
CA ASN A 135 -1.64 -11.00 -15.20
C ASN A 135 -0.34 -10.22 -14.88
N TYR A 136 -0.43 -8.92 -14.57
CA TYR A 136 0.72 -8.14 -14.12
C TYR A 136 0.88 -8.16 -12.59
N PRO A 137 2.14 -8.16 -12.08
CA PRO A 137 2.41 -8.34 -10.64
C PRO A 137 2.08 -7.12 -9.79
N VAL A 138 2.12 -5.91 -10.35
CA VAL A 138 1.93 -4.66 -9.62
C VAL A 138 1.14 -3.66 -10.47
N ALA A 139 0.04 -3.17 -9.93
CA ALA A 139 -0.77 -2.11 -10.52
C ALA A 139 -0.47 -0.76 -9.86
N THR A 140 0.10 0.17 -10.62
CA THR A 140 0.21 1.59 -10.27
C THR A 140 -0.87 2.36 -11.03
N CYS A 141 -1.68 3.16 -10.32
CA CYS A 141 -2.90 3.71 -10.90
C CYS A 141 -2.72 5.08 -11.59
N CYS A 142 -1.50 5.63 -11.62
CA CYS A 142 -1.16 6.90 -12.26
C CYS A 142 0.33 7.00 -12.55
N VAL A 143 0.69 7.97 -13.41
CA VAL A 143 2.09 8.23 -13.81
C VAL A 143 2.95 8.57 -12.59
N THR A 144 2.46 9.40 -11.66
CA THR A 144 3.19 9.73 -10.44
C THR A 144 3.50 8.49 -9.60
N GLY A 145 2.54 7.56 -9.45
CA GLY A 145 2.78 6.28 -8.76
C GLY A 145 3.84 5.42 -9.47
N LEU A 146 3.88 5.45 -10.81
CA LEU A 146 4.93 4.78 -11.58
C LEU A 146 6.31 5.41 -11.34
N LEU A 147 6.38 6.74 -11.36
CA LEU A 147 7.62 7.47 -11.05
C LEU A 147 8.13 7.17 -9.64
N MET A 148 7.24 7.16 -8.63
CA MET A 148 7.61 6.77 -7.26
C MET A 148 8.11 5.32 -7.18
N ARG A 149 7.52 4.42 -7.95
CA ARG A 149 7.97 3.03 -8.04
C ARG A 149 9.38 2.92 -8.63
N ILE A 150 9.68 3.71 -9.67
CA ILE A 150 11.02 3.76 -10.29
C ILE A 150 12.01 4.41 -9.32
N ALA A 151 11.66 5.57 -8.77
CA ALA A 151 12.50 6.29 -7.81
C ALA A 151 12.89 5.40 -6.62
N GLY A 152 11.94 4.68 -6.02
CA GLY A 152 12.21 3.76 -4.91
C GLY A 152 13.09 2.55 -5.24
N LYS A 153 13.42 2.34 -6.53
CA LYS A 153 14.39 1.31 -6.96
C LYS A 153 15.78 1.85 -7.25
N VAL A 154 15.86 3.10 -7.69
CA VAL A 154 17.08 3.70 -8.24
C VAL A 154 17.70 4.70 -7.28
N ILE A 155 16.87 5.46 -6.55
CA ILE A 155 17.32 6.51 -5.64
C ILE A 155 17.56 5.91 -4.25
N PRO A 156 18.71 6.21 -3.60
CA PRO A 156 18.96 5.81 -2.22
C PRO A 156 17.88 6.32 -1.27
N ALA A 157 17.42 5.44 -0.37
CA ALA A 157 16.30 5.73 0.53
C ALA A 157 16.51 7.01 1.39
N PRO A 158 17.71 7.36 1.89
CA PRO A 158 17.92 8.61 2.62
C PRO A 158 17.56 9.86 1.82
N LEU A 159 17.87 9.89 0.53
CA LEU A 159 17.53 11.02 -0.34
C LEU A 159 16.01 11.14 -0.55
N ILE A 160 15.33 10.02 -0.72
CA ILE A 160 13.86 10.01 -0.84
C ILE A 160 13.21 10.50 0.46
N MET A 161 13.72 10.04 1.60
CA MET A 161 13.21 10.48 2.91
C MET A 161 13.42 11.98 3.12
N TRP A 162 14.56 12.52 2.74
CA TRP A 162 14.86 13.95 2.84
C TRP A 162 13.90 14.78 1.97
N VAL A 163 13.71 14.39 0.71
CA VAL A 163 12.75 15.05 -0.20
C VAL A 163 11.32 14.95 0.35
N TRP A 164 10.92 13.77 0.83
CA TRP A 164 9.62 13.57 1.42
C TRP A 164 9.40 14.46 2.65
N GLU A 165 10.40 14.61 3.50
CA GLU A 165 10.33 15.45 4.69
C GLU A 165 10.08 16.92 4.33
N GLY A 166 10.70 17.42 3.25
CA GLY A 166 10.39 18.74 2.69
C GLY A 166 8.94 18.86 2.18
N VAL A 167 8.51 17.88 1.38
CA VAL A 167 7.17 17.87 0.76
C VAL A 167 6.04 17.79 1.78
N ARG A 168 6.19 17.01 2.86
CA ARG A 168 5.13 16.84 3.87
C ARG A 168 4.94 18.03 4.80
N ARG A 169 5.93 18.92 4.90
CA ARG A 169 5.92 20.11 5.76
C ARG A 169 5.32 21.35 5.06
N ILE A 170 5.25 21.33 3.72
CA ILE A 170 4.66 22.40 2.91
C ILE A 170 3.15 22.21 2.84
#